data_89b2d64be29d82ec7fe1988e8128cf6e
#
_entry.id   89b2d64be29d82ec7fe1988e8128cf6e
#
_cell.length_a   1.000
_cell.length_b   1.000
_cell.length_c   1.000
_cell.angle_alpha   90.00
_cell.angle_beta   90.00
_cell.angle_gamma   90.00
#
_symmetry.space_group_name_H-M   'P 1'
#
loop_
_entity.id
_entity.type
_entity.pdbx_description
1 polymer ?
#
loop_
_entity_poly.entity_id
_entity_poly.type
_entity_poly.pdbx_seq_one_letter_code
_entity_poly.pdbx_strand_id
1 'polypeptide(L)' 'EIDLIMPLDDGARFDGRPAGWLVCPPGSAHRPTVTGGRALVLYLLPEGSITFTR' A
#
# COMPACT_ATOMS: atom_id res chain seq x y z
N GLU A 1 -1.64 -5.69 8.26
CA GLU A 1 -2.08 -4.57 7.42
C GLU A 1 -2.73 -5.07 6.15
N ILE A 2 -3.85 -4.51 5.79
CA ILE A 2 -4.54 -4.82 4.54
C ILE A 2 -4.69 -3.50 3.78
N ASP A 3 -4.24 -3.49 2.54
CA ASP A 3 -4.28 -2.28 1.71
C ASP A 3 -5.16 -2.51 0.49
N LEU A 4 -5.98 -1.52 0.17
CA LEU A 4 -6.71 -1.48 -1.10
C LEU A 4 -6.04 -0.46 -2.01
N ILE A 5 -5.54 -0.92 -3.13
CA ILE A 5 -4.81 -0.09 -4.11
C ILE A 5 -5.79 0.35 -5.19
N MET A 6 -5.93 1.66 -5.37
CA MET A 6 -6.83 2.26 -6.35
C MET A 6 -6.03 3.22 -7.26
N PRO A 7 -5.47 2.72 -8.38
CA PRO A 7 -4.71 3.58 -9.29
C PRO A 7 -5.59 4.68 -9.88
N LEU A 8 -5.05 5.89 -9.94
CA LEU A 8 -5.67 7.03 -10.62
C LEU A 8 -5.13 7.19 -12.03
N ASP A 9 -3.91 6.75 -12.26
CA ASP A 9 -3.27 6.78 -13.56
C ASP A 9 -3.00 5.35 -14.04
N ASP A 10 -3.08 5.14 -15.36
CA ASP A 10 -2.72 3.86 -15.94
C ASP A 10 -1.24 3.57 -15.65
N GLY A 11 -0.98 2.33 -15.23
CA GLY A 11 0.39 1.92 -14.93
C GLY A 11 0.86 2.23 -13.52
N ALA A 12 0.08 2.95 -12.72
CA ALA A 12 0.44 3.19 -11.32
C ALA A 12 0.51 1.86 -10.55
N ARG A 13 1.50 1.74 -9.70
CA ARG A 13 1.76 0.55 -8.89
C ARG A 13 2.07 0.96 -7.46
N PHE A 14 1.61 0.14 -6.51
CA PHE A 14 1.97 0.28 -5.10
C PHE A 14 2.81 -0.93 -4.70
N ASP A 15 4.08 -0.71 -4.34
CA ASP A 15 5.05 -1.78 -4.06
C ASP A 15 5.11 -2.81 -5.19
N GLY A 16 5.06 -2.32 -6.45
CA GLY A 16 5.08 -3.16 -7.63
C GLY A 16 3.77 -3.84 -7.98
N ARG A 17 2.69 -3.58 -7.23
CA ARG A 17 1.41 -4.23 -7.43
C ARG A 17 0.41 -3.30 -8.09
N PRO A 18 -0.43 -3.82 -9.00
CA PRO A 18 -1.49 -3.05 -9.64
C PRO A 18 -2.68 -2.86 -8.68
N ALA A 19 -3.85 -2.55 -9.22
CA ALA A 19 -5.08 -2.41 -8.42
C ALA A 19 -5.40 -3.68 -7.64
N GLY A 20 -6.08 -3.51 -6.52
CA GLY A 20 -6.62 -4.62 -5.73
C GLY A 20 -6.09 -4.64 -4.30
N TRP A 21 -6.31 -5.79 -3.66
CA TRP A 21 -5.98 -5.95 -2.25
C TRP A 21 -4.58 -6.51 -2.06
N LEU A 22 -3.87 -5.97 -1.06
CA LEU A 22 -2.58 -6.46 -0.62
C LEU A 22 -2.66 -6.74 0.87
N VAL A 23 -2.28 -7.95 1.27
CA VAL A 23 -2.24 -8.34 2.68
C VAL A 23 -0.79 -8.42 3.12
N CYS A 24 -0.45 -7.67 4.17
CA CYS A 24 0.87 -7.68 4.77
C CYS A 24 0.77 -8.37 6.14
N PRO A 25 1.46 -9.50 6.34
CA PRO A 25 1.38 -10.22 7.61
C PRO A 25 1.85 -9.38 8.80
N PRO A 26 1.40 -9.68 10.02
CA PRO A 26 1.92 -9.02 11.22
C PRO A 26 3.44 -9.14 11.30
N GLY A 27 4.09 -8.06 11.71
CA GLY A 27 5.55 -8.03 11.83
C GLY A 27 6.28 -7.81 10.52
N SER A 28 5.59 -7.76 9.39
CA SER A 28 6.24 -7.43 8.12
C SER A 28 6.62 -5.94 8.12
N ALA A 29 7.72 -5.65 7.45
CA ALA A 29 8.19 -4.28 7.27
C ALA A 29 8.43 -4.02 5.79
N HIS A 30 7.93 -2.88 5.31
CA HIS A 30 8.16 -2.49 3.93
C HIS A 30 8.13 -0.96 3.83
N ARG A 31 8.63 -0.45 2.72
CA ARG A 31 8.59 0.99 2.45
C ARG A 31 7.47 1.23 1.44
N PRO A 32 6.33 1.81 1.86
CA PRO A 32 5.22 2.06 0.93
C PRO A 32 5.68 2.98 -0.20
N THR A 33 5.52 2.52 -1.44
CA THR A 33 6.02 3.26 -2.60
C THR A 33 5.05 3.14 -3.77
N VAL A 34 4.59 4.29 -4.28
CA VAL A 34 3.79 4.36 -5.50
C VAL A 34 4.71 4.75 -6.64
N THR A 35 4.63 4.00 -7.74
CA THR A 35 5.42 4.25 -8.95
C THR A 35 4.52 4.25 -10.18
N GLY A 36 5.00 4.86 -11.27
CA GLY A 36 4.30 4.84 -12.56
C GLY A 36 3.09 5.73 -12.66
N GLY A 37 2.83 6.60 -11.67
CA GLY A 37 1.70 7.50 -11.66
C GLY A 37 1.13 7.66 -10.27
N ARG A 38 -0.11 8.15 -10.19
CA ARG A 38 -0.79 8.42 -8.92
C ARG A 38 -1.71 7.25 -8.55
N ALA A 39 -1.83 7.01 -7.25
CA ALA A 39 -2.78 6.03 -6.73
C ALA A 39 -3.29 6.48 -5.37
N LEU A 40 -4.50 6.04 -5.04
CA LEU A 40 -5.04 6.09 -3.68
C LEU A 40 -4.82 4.73 -3.04
N VAL A 41 -4.41 4.72 -1.78
CA VAL A 41 -4.24 3.48 -1.04
C VAL A 41 -4.99 3.60 0.28
N LEU A 42 -5.95 2.70 0.48
CA LEU A 42 -6.67 2.62 1.75
C LEU A 42 -5.96 1.60 2.63
N TYR A 43 -5.58 2.03 3.82
CA TYR A 43 -4.90 1.18 4.79
C TYR A 43 -5.88 0.74 5.88
N LEU A 44 -6.01 -0.57 6.08
CA LEU A 44 -6.70 -1.13 7.22
C LEU A 44 -5.64 -1.64 8.19
N LEU A 45 -5.50 -0.95 9.30
CA LEU A 45 -4.40 -1.18 10.22
C LEU A 45 -4.90 -1.79 11.53
N PRO A 46 -4.20 -2.79 12.06
CA PRO A 46 -4.47 -3.25 13.41
C PRO A 46 -4.33 -2.08 14.38
N GLU A 47 -5.29 -1.91 15.28
CA GLU A 47 -5.26 -0.84 16.29
C GLU A 47 -5.21 0.58 15.70
N GLY A 48 -5.45 0.72 14.38
CA GLY A 48 -5.50 2.02 13.74
C GLY A 48 -4.17 2.78 13.72
N SER A 49 -3.04 2.08 13.78
CA SER A 49 -1.75 2.75 13.83
C SER A 49 -0.77 2.16 12.84
N ILE A 50 0.20 2.99 12.46
CA ILE A 50 1.29 2.61 11.58
C ILE A 50 2.57 3.27 12.10
N THR A 51 3.68 2.54 12.02
CA THR A 51 4.99 3.04 12.41
C THR A 51 5.88 3.11 11.19
N PHE A 52 6.45 4.29 10.96
CA PHE A 52 7.43 4.47 9.89
C PHE A 52 8.83 4.49 10.49
N THR A 53 9.72 3.70 9.90
CA THR A 53 11.13 3.63 10.29
C THR A 53 11.98 4.24 9.19
N ARG A 54 12.90 5.09 9.59
CA ARG A 54 13.84 5.74 8.68
C ARG A 54 15.17 5.01 8.64
#